data_bcb11dd351a4b6d7ed60959f4e0e99e3
#
_entry.id   bcb11dd351a4b6d7ed60959f4e0e99e3
#
_cell.length_a   1.000
_cell.length_b   1.000
_cell.length_c   1.000
_cell.angle_alpha   90.00
_cell.angle_beta   90.00
_cell.angle_gamma   90.00
#
_symmetry.space_group_name_H-M   'P 1'
#
loop_
_entity.id
_entity.type
_entity.pdbx_description
1 polymer ?
#
loop_
_entity_poly.entity_id
_entity_poly.type
_entity_poly.pdbx_seq_one_letter_code
_entity_poly.pdbx_strand_id
1 'polypeptide(L)'
;MDENGFATEAGFITVYNYNGVTREYISSSVEYLPVGVGVPGNSCVDAPISKKDGFAIRRNADSTGWEYVADHRGETVYSTTTGKPVTVSQLGEYPEGTTTIAPLTPYDKWDGEKWVTDTEAQYSAALDAAEAQRQSLIDAAMASISLIQLKLQAGR
;
A
#
# COMPACT_ATOMS: atom_id res chain seq x y z
N MET A 1 9.37 -38.22 15.05
CA MET A 1 8.95 -38.10 13.62
C MET A 1 9.87 -38.95 12.80
N ASP A 2 9.31 -39.71 11.84
CA ASP A 2 10.09 -40.43 10.85
C ASP A 2 10.54 -39.49 9.69
N GLU A 3 11.24 -40.07 8.70
CA GLU A 3 11.71 -39.31 7.52
C GLU A 3 10.58 -38.73 6.63
N ASN A 4 9.36 -39.26 6.79
CA ASN A 4 8.17 -38.79 6.07
C ASN A 4 7.34 -37.80 6.89
N GLY A 5 7.78 -37.45 8.09
CA GLY A 5 7.12 -36.47 8.96
C GLY A 5 5.96 -37.01 9.79
N PHE A 6 5.88 -38.35 9.99
CA PHE A 6 4.87 -38.98 10.84
C PHE A 6 5.43 -39.26 12.25
N ALA A 7 4.56 -39.17 13.25
CA ALA A 7 4.91 -39.46 14.63
C ALA A 7 5.26 -40.95 14.82
N THR A 8 6.44 -41.23 15.35
CA THR A 8 6.91 -42.58 15.70
C THR A 8 6.44 -43.02 17.08
N GLU A 9 6.14 -42.02 17.95
CA GLU A 9 5.57 -42.21 19.28
C GLU A 9 4.45 -41.20 19.48
N ALA A 10 3.41 -41.60 20.24
CA ALA A 10 2.32 -40.68 20.58
C ALA A 10 2.79 -39.66 21.62
N GLY A 11 2.42 -38.39 21.44
CA GLY A 11 2.79 -37.35 22.38
C GLY A 11 2.47 -35.95 21.92
N PHE A 12 2.80 -35.00 22.78
CA PHE A 12 2.65 -33.57 22.49
C PHE A 12 3.90 -33.04 21.79
N ILE A 13 3.68 -32.24 20.76
CA ILE A 13 4.74 -31.57 20.01
C ILE A 13 4.38 -30.11 19.78
N THR A 14 5.35 -29.22 19.86
CA THR A 14 5.17 -27.83 19.45
C THR A 14 5.27 -27.74 17.93
N VAL A 15 4.28 -27.14 17.33
CA VAL A 15 4.27 -26.85 15.88
C VAL A 15 4.20 -25.34 15.64
N TYR A 16 4.69 -24.94 14.51
CA TYR A 16 4.73 -23.54 14.09
C TYR A 16 3.86 -23.37 12.85
N ASN A 17 2.82 -22.54 13.01
CA ASN A 17 1.75 -22.38 12.04
C ASN A 17 2.05 -21.23 11.09
N TYR A 18 1.74 -21.39 9.83
CA TYR A 18 1.93 -20.37 8.80
C TYR A 18 0.72 -20.26 7.89
N ASN A 19 0.58 -19.12 7.25
CA ASN A 19 -0.49 -18.88 6.28
C ASN A 19 -0.29 -19.76 5.04
N GLY A 20 -1.31 -20.48 4.62
CA GLY A 20 -1.22 -21.40 3.47
C GLY A 20 -1.00 -20.70 2.12
N VAL A 21 -1.28 -19.42 2.01
CA VAL A 21 -1.12 -18.60 0.78
C VAL A 21 0.17 -17.78 0.82
N THR A 22 0.32 -16.92 1.86
CA THR A 22 1.47 -16.04 2.00
C THR A 22 2.69 -16.72 2.59
N ARG A 23 2.51 -17.89 3.22
CA ARG A 23 3.51 -18.67 3.96
C ARG A 23 4.08 -17.95 5.18
N GLU A 24 3.49 -16.82 5.56
CA GLU A 24 3.91 -16.00 6.71
C GLU A 24 3.66 -16.76 8.02
N TYR A 25 4.61 -16.69 8.94
CA TYR A 25 4.47 -17.23 10.29
C TYR A 25 3.33 -16.55 11.04
N ILE A 26 2.46 -17.33 11.67
CA ILE A 26 1.30 -16.84 12.40
C ILE A 26 1.50 -17.00 13.90
N SER A 27 1.75 -18.24 14.33
CA SER A 27 1.77 -18.60 15.75
C SER A 27 2.43 -19.96 15.98
N SER A 28 2.69 -20.30 17.24
CA SER A 28 2.99 -21.67 17.64
C SER A 28 1.83 -22.24 18.43
N SER A 29 1.62 -23.56 18.33
CA SER A 29 0.67 -24.33 19.12
C SER A 29 1.29 -25.64 19.58
N VAL A 30 0.68 -26.25 20.60
CA VAL A 30 1.05 -27.59 21.06
C VAL A 30 -0.03 -28.54 20.60
N GLU A 31 0.39 -29.53 19.81
CA GLU A 31 -0.50 -30.53 19.23
C GLU A 31 -0.21 -31.92 19.79
N TYR A 32 -1.24 -32.72 20.04
CA TYR A 32 -1.09 -34.11 20.37
C TYR A 32 -1.13 -34.95 19.08
N LEU A 33 -0.05 -35.67 18.81
CA LEU A 33 0.04 -36.56 17.65
C LEU A 33 0.01 -38.02 18.08
N PRO A 34 -1.01 -38.79 17.66
CA PRO A 34 -0.96 -40.24 17.72
C PRO A 34 0.14 -40.80 16.83
N VAL A 35 0.57 -42.04 17.11
CA VAL A 35 1.53 -42.74 16.23
C VAL A 35 1.00 -42.84 14.80
N GLY A 36 1.86 -42.52 13.83
CA GLY A 36 1.54 -42.57 12.41
C GLY A 36 0.77 -41.33 11.90
N VAL A 37 0.58 -40.29 12.72
CA VAL A 37 -0.07 -39.06 12.32
C VAL A 37 1.00 -37.98 12.10
N GLY A 38 0.85 -37.22 11.02
CA GLY A 38 1.71 -36.05 10.69
C GLY A 38 1.26 -34.79 11.40
N VAL A 39 2.09 -33.73 11.31
CA VAL A 39 1.71 -32.40 11.79
C VAL A 39 0.53 -31.85 11.00
N PRO A 40 -0.30 -30.97 11.60
CA PRO A 40 -1.39 -30.31 10.89
C PRO A 40 -0.94 -29.61 9.63
N GLY A 41 -1.83 -29.48 8.66
CA GLY A 41 -1.57 -28.72 7.44
C GLY A 41 -1.18 -27.25 7.76
N ASN A 42 -0.29 -26.67 6.96
CA ASN A 42 0.27 -25.33 7.18
C ASN A 42 0.99 -25.17 8.54
N SER A 43 1.60 -26.26 9.03
CA SER A 43 2.42 -26.28 10.24
C SER A 43 3.72 -27.02 9.97
N CYS A 44 4.73 -26.75 10.77
CA CYS A 44 6.02 -27.44 10.75
C CYS A 44 6.59 -27.56 12.16
N VAL A 45 7.62 -28.37 12.33
CA VAL A 45 8.25 -28.63 13.63
C VAL A 45 9.49 -27.77 13.86
N ASP A 46 10.06 -27.20 12.83
CA ASP A 46 11.21 -26.33 12.93
C ASP A 46 10.81 -24.91 13.34
N ALA A 47 11.45 -24.39 14.40
CA ALA A 47 11.15 -23.08 14.92
C ALA A 47 11.50 -21.95 13.92
N PRO A 48 10.71 -20.87 13.85
CA PRO A 48 11.02 -19.74 13.02
C PRO A 48 12.31 -19.04 13.48
N ILE A 49 12.95 -18.37 12.56
CA ILE A 49 14.10 -17.50 12.83
C ILE A 49 13.67 -16.30 13.68
N SER A 50 14.62 -15.60 14.31
CA SER A 50 14.34 -14.47 15.20
C SER A 50 13.73 -13.30 14.43
N LYS A 51 12.81 -12.57 15.07
CA LYS A 51 12.24 -11.32 14.54
C LYS A 51 13.34 -10.35 14.14
N LYS A 52 13.12 -9.68 13.00
CA LYS A 52 13.97 -8.61 12.49
C LYS A 52 13.08 -7.45 12.04
N ASP A 53 13.44 -6.22 12.46
CA ASP A 53 12.68 -5.02 12.10
C ASP A 53 12.67 -4.79 10.59
N GLY A 54 11.50 -4.44 10.05
CA GLY A 54 11.30 -4.23 8.62
C GLY A 54 11.14 -5.52 7.81
N PHE A 55 11.07 -6.68 8.49
CA PHE A 55 10.92 -7.99 7.84
C PHE A 55 9.82 -8.81 8.49
N ALA A 56 9.06 -9.52 7.68
CA ALA A 56 8.24 -10.63 8.10
C ALA A 56 9.01 -11.95 7.96
N ILE A 57 8.56 -12.97 8.66
CA ILE A 57 9.11 -14.32 8.61
C ILE A 57 8.11 -15.20 7.87
N ARG A 58 8.57 -15.92 6.86
CA ARG A 58 7.74 -16.89 6.13
C ARG A 58 8.49 -18.18 5.83
N ARG A 59 7.74 -19.24 5.53
CA ARG A 59 8.31 -20.47 4.97
C ARG A 59 8.89 -20.17 3.59
N ASN A 60 10.07 -20.73 3.30
CA ASN A 60 10.63 -20.68 1.97
C ASN A 60 9.80 -21.49 0.96
N ALA A 61 10.08 -21.35 -0.33
CA ALA A 61 9.26 -21.94 -1.40
C ALA A 61 9.24 -23.48 -1.38
N ASP A 62 10.33 -24.11 -0.96
CA ASP A 62 10.47 -25.55 -0.87
C ASP A 62 10.03 -26.15 0.49
N SER A 63 9.54 -25.30 1.40
CA SER A 63 9.08 -25.69 2.73
C SER A 63 10.15 -26.36 3.62
N THR A 64 11.43 -26.07 3.36
CA THR A 64 12.55 -26.64 4.13
C THR A 64 13.01 -25.78 5.30
N GLY A 65 12.60 -24.50 5.35
CA GLY A 65 13.04 -23.58 6.40
C GLY A 65 12.26 -22.27 6.37
N TRP A 66 12.76 -21.32 7.16
CA TRP A 66 12.21 -19.99 7.28
C TRP A 66 13.13 -18.96 6.61
N GLU A 67 12.52 -17.93 6.03
CA GLU A 67 13.22 -16.83 5.40
C GLU A 67 12.65 -15.49 5.84
N TYR A 68 13.45 -14.43 5.72
CA TYR A 68 12.97 -13.07 5.83
C TYR A 68 12.41 -12.60 4.49
N VAL A 69 11.33 -11.85 4.58
CA VAL A 69 10.77 -11.11 3.44
C VAL A 69 10.57 -9.67 3.88
N ALA A 70 10.87 -8.70 3.05
CA ALA A 70 10.65 -7.29 3.35
C ALA A 70 9.17 -7.04 3.70
N ASP A 71 8.92 -6.26 4.73
CA ASP A 71 7.55 -5.91 5.16
C ASP A 71 7.38 -4.40 5.18
N HIS A 72 6.87 -3.89 4.08
CA HIS A 72 6.53 -2.49 3.88
C HIS A 72 5.03 -2.21 4.02
N ARG A 73 4.26 -3.19 4.52
CA ARG A 73 2.82 -3.04 4.69
C ARG A 73 2.48 -1.88 5.61
N GLY A 74 1.50 -1.08 5.20
CA GLY A 74 1.10 0.14 5.88
C GLY A 74 1.88 1.39 5.50
N GLU A 75 3.01 1.24 4.78
CA GLU A 75 3.74 2.39 4.24
C GLU A 75 3.00 2.99 3.05
N THR A 76 3.17 4.30 2.87
CA THR A 76 2.61 5.01 1.71
C THR A 76 3.70 5.21 0.68
N VAL A 77 3.42 4.77 -0.54
CA VAL A 77 4.24 5.02 -1.73
C VAL A 77 3.41 5.77 -2.77
N TYR A 78 4.04 6.26 -3.82
CA TYR A 78 3.38 7.09 -4.82
C TYR A 78 3.52 6.47 -6.20
N SER A 79 2.42 6.39 -6.93
CA SER A 79 2.42 5.90 -8.31
C SER A 79 3.28 6.81 -9.19
N THR A 80 4.29 6.26 -9.84
CA THR A 80 5.16 7.02 -10.77
C THR A 80 4.44 7.50 -12.01
N THR A 81 3.27 6.93 -12.31
CA THR A 81 2.43 7.32 -13.44
C THR A 81 1.49 8.48 -13.09
N THR A 82 0.89 8.45 -11.89
CA THR A 82 -0.18 9.39 -11.52
C THR A 82 0.17 10.33 -10.37
N GLY A 83 1.26 10.06 -9.64
CA GLY A 83 1.62 10.78 -8.41
C GLY A 83 0.71 10.50 -7.21
N LYS A 84 -0.29 9.65 -7.35
CA LYS A 84 -1.25 9.36 -6.28
C LYS A 84 -0.64 8.44 -5.21
N PRO A 85 -0.98 8.65 -3.93
CA PRO A 85 -0.55 7.79 -2.85
C PRO A 85 -1.21 6.41 -2.96
N VAL A 86 -0.43 5.38 -2.65
CA VAL A 86 -0.84 3.97 -2.57
C VAL A 86 -0.32 3.40 -1.27
N THR A 87 -1.17 2.73 -0.50
CA THR A 87 -0.75 2.02 0.70
C THR A 87 -0.27 0.62 0.33
N VAL A 88 0.92 0.27 0.76
CA VAL A 88 1.48 -1.07 0.56
C VAL A 88 0.69 -2.08 1.40
N SER A 89 0.18 -3.13 0.77
CA SER A 89 -0.66 -4.14 1.42
C SER A 89 -0.09 -5.56 1.36
N GLN A 90 0.98 -5.78 0.62
CA GLN A 90 1.58 -7.09 0.41
C GLN A 90 3.01 -7.15 0.94
N LEU A 91 3.44 -8.36 1.32
CA LEU A 91 4.83 -8.64 1.68
C LEU A 91 5.72 -8.61 0.43
N GLY A 92 6.97 -8.24 0.64
CA GLY A 92 7.98 -8.17 -0.41
C GLY A 92 8.44 -6.75 -0.68
N GLU A 93 9.08 -6.57 -1.81
CA GLU A 93 9.54 -5.26 -2.26
C GLU A 93 8.37 -4.32 -2.56
N TYR A 94 8.64 -3.04 -2.69
CA TYR A 94 7.63 -2.06 -3.08
C TYR A 94 6.99 -2.44 -4.42
N PRO A 95 5.69 -2.17 -4.58
CA PRO A 95 5.00 -2.46 -5.84
C PRO A 95 5.67 -1.78 -7.02
N GLU A 96 5.74 -2.46 -8.16
CA GLU A 96 6.25 -1.87 -9.40
C GLU A 96 5.49 -0.60 -9.77
N GLY A 97 6.19 0.35 -10.37
CA GLY A 97 5.59 1.64 -10.75
C GLY A 97 5.29 2.56 -9.58
N THR A 98 5.96 2.36 -8.44
CA THR A 98 5.84 3.22 -7.26
C THR A 98 7.19 3.74 -6.79
N THR A 99 7.15 4.84 -6.04
CA THR A 99 8.31 5.44 -5.37
C THR A 99 7.93 5.87 -3.96
N THR A 100 8.89 5.89 -3.05
CA THR A 100 8.71 6.42 -1.69
C THR A 100 8.75 7.95 -1.65
N ILE A 101 9.14 8.60 -2.73
CA ILE A 101 9.26 10.05 -2.84
C ILE A 101 7.92 10.63 -3.27
N ALA A 102 7.35 11.52 -2.44
CA ALA A 102 6.11 12.22 -2.77
C ALA A 102 6.34 13.29 -3.87
N PRO A 103 5.42 13.46 -4.82
CA PRO A 103 5.45 14.62 -5.71
C PRO A 103 5.23 15.92 -4.91
N LEU A 104 5.86 17.00 -5.31
CA LEU A 104 5.73 18.31 -4.66
C LEU A 104 4.54 19.09 -5.19
N THR A 105 4.17 18.86 -6.44
CA THR A 105 3.05 19.55 -7.11
C THR A 105 2.19 18.54 -7.89
N PRO A 106 0.92 18.88 -8.18
CA PRO A 106 0.07 18.04 -9.05
C PRO A 106 0.56 17.95 -10.50
N TYR A 107 1.53 18.76 -10.90
CA TYR A 107 2.09 18.82 -12.25
C TYR A 107 3.41 18.09 -12.37
N ASP A 108 3.84 17.41 -11.30
CA ASP A 108 5.08 16.65 -11.30
C ASP A 108 4.92 15.35 -12.11
N LYS A 109 5.94 15.07 -12.91
CA LYS A 109 6.09 13.82 -13.65
C LYS A 109 7.35 13.09 -13.23
N TRP A 110 7.27 11.78 -13.13
CA TRP A 110 8.41 10.93 -12.78
C TRP A 110 9.31 10.74 -14.00
N ASP A 111 10.60 11.05 -13.86
CA ASP A 111 11.58 10.92 -14.95
C ASP A 111 12.35 9.58 -14.94
N GLY A 112 12.07 8.72 -13.95
CA GLY A 112 12.77 7.47 -13.69
C GLY A 112 13.57 7.47 -12.39
N GLU A 113 13.93 8.64 -11.86
CA GLU A 113 14.71 8.81 -10.63
C GLU A 113 14.09 9.81 -9.67
N LYS A 114 13.42 10.83 -10.19
CA LYS A 114 12.85 11.92 -9.40
C LYS A 114 11.61 12.51 -10.04
N TRP A 115 10.87 13.30 -9.27
CA TRP A 115 9.78 14.11 -9.77
C TRP A 115 10.31 15.39 -10.42
N VAL A 116 9.79 15.70 -11.61
CA VAL A 116 10.10 16.90 -12.36
C VAL A 116 8.80 17.64 -12.63
N THR A 117 8.73 18.90 -12.24
CA THR A 117 7.53 19.72 -12.43
C THR A 117 7.35 20.06 -13.92
N ASP A 118 6.18 19.72 -14.47
CA ASP A 118 5.75 20.19 -15.78
C ASP A 118 5.34 21.65 -15.67
N THR A 119 6.29 22.54 -15.87
CA THR A 119 6.11 24.00 -15.73
C THR A 119 5.14 24.56 -16.75
N GLU A 120 5.06 23.95 -17.93
CA GLU A 120 4.14 24.34 -18.98
C GLU A 120 2.68 24.01 -18.59
N ALA A 121 2.43 22.83 -18.09
CA ALA A 121 1.12 22.43 -17.56
C ALA A 121 0.73 23.29 -16.34
N GLN A 122 1.67 23.57 -15.45
CA GLN A 122 1.45 24.42 -14.28
C GLN A 122 1.07 25.84 -14.68
N TYR A 123 1.79 26.41 -15.64
CA TYR A 123 1.50 27.74 -16.17
C TYR A 123 0.13 27.81 -16.87
N SER A 124 -0.18 26.82 -17.70
CA SER A 124 -1.48 26.72 -18.38
C SER A 124 -2.63 26.65 -17.37
N ALA A 125 -2.50 25.82 -16.31
CA ALA A 125 -3.51 25.74 -15.26
C ALA A 125 -3.67 27.06 -14.47
N ALA A 126 -2.58 27.77 -14.23
CA ALA A 126 -2.62 29.07 -13.57
C ALA A 126 -3.35 30.13 -14.44
N LEU A 127 -3.13 30.12 -15.77
CA LEU A 127 -3.86 30.96 -16.71
C LEU A 127 -5.36 30.65 -16.72
N ASP A 128 -5.73 29.37 -16.77
CA ASP A 128 -7.13 28.96 -16.76
C ASP A 128 -7.84 29.36 -15.47
N ALA A 129 -7.17 29.22 -14.32
CA ALA A 129 -7.69 29.65 -13.03
C ALA A 129 -7.86 31.17 -12.96
N ALA A 130 -6.91 31.95 -13.46
CA ALA A 130 -6.99 33.41 -13.54
C ALA A 130 -8.13 33.88 -14.46
N GLU A 131 -8.30 33.23 -15.59
CA GLU A 131 -9.39 33.52 -16.54
C GLU A 131 -10.76 33.22 -15.94
N ALA A 132 -10.91 32.08 -15.24
CA ALA A 132 -12.15 31.72 -14.52
C ALA A 132 -12.48 32.72 -13.42
N GLN A 133 -11.48 33.19 -12.66
CA GLN A 133 -11.67 34.19 -11.62
C GLN A 133 -12.08 35.53 -12.23
N ARG A 134 -11.44 35.95 -13.30
CA ARG A 134 -11.82 37.15 -14.06
C ARG A 134 -13.27 37.09 -14.52
N GLN A 135 -13.68 35.99 -15.12
CA GLN A 135 -15.04 35.80 -15.61
C GLN A 135 -16.06 35.85 -14.45
N SER A 136 -15.74 35.23 -13.33
CA SER A 136 -16.59 35.30 -12.11
C SER A 136 -16.78 36.74 -11.61
N LEU A 137 -15.73 37.54 -11.61
CA LEU A 137 -15.81 38.96 -11.21
C LEU A 137 -16.65 39.78 -12.19
N ILE A 138 -16.54 39.52 -13.49
CA ILE A 138 -17.33 40.18 -14.52
C ILE A 138 -18.82 39.80 -14.33
N ASP A 139 -19.14 38.56 -14.13
CA ASP A 139 -20.53 38.09 -13.92
C ASP A 139 -21.15 38.69 -12.66
N ALA A 140 -20.38 38.81 -11.57
CA ALA A 140 -20.83 39.46 -10.34
C ALA A 140 -21.08 40.96 -10.54
N ALA A 141 -20.21 41.66 -11.30
CA ALA A 141 -20.38 43.06 -11.62
C ALA A 141 -21.61 43.30 -12.51
N MET A 142 -21.83 42.47 -13.51
CA MET A 142 -23.01 42.52 -14.38
C MET A 142 -24.31 42.30 -13.61
N ALA A 143 -24.33 41.34 -12.68
CA ALA A 143 -25.47 41.08 -11.80
C ALA A 143 -25.79 42.31 -10.93
N SER A 144 -24.77 42.99 -10.38
CA SER A 144 -24.92 44.21 -9.60
C SER A 144 -25.46 45.37 -10.45
N ILE A 145 -25.00 45.54 -11.66
CA ILE A 145 -25.50 46.54 -12.60
C ILE A 145 -26.95 46.31 -12.93
N SER A 146 -27.35 45.08 -13.23
CA SER A 146 -28.72 44.71 -13.51
C SER A 146 -29.67 45.01 -12.33
N LEU A 147 -29.23 44.73 -11.09
CA LEU A 147 -29.98 45.00 -9.88
C LEU A 147 -30.17 46.52 -9.67
N ILE A 148 -29.17 47.33 -9.91
CA ILE A 148 -29.21 48.79 -9.84
C ILE A 148 -30.20 49.34 -10.87
N GLN A 149 -30.17 48.87 -12.09
CA GLN A 149 -31.09 49.25 -13.16
C GLN A 149 -32.55 48.95 -12.81
N LEU A 150 -32.82 47.78 -12.25
CA LEU A 150 -34.17 47.41 -11.77
C LEU A 150 -34.63 48.34 -10.66
N LYS A 151 -33.79 48.68 -9.72
CA LYS A 151 -34.13 49.63 -8.62
C LYS A 151 -34.42 51.03 -9.15
N LEU A 152 -33.66 51.49 -10.13
CA LEU A 152 -33.89 52.78 -10.77
C LEU A 152 -35.23 52.82 -11.53
N GLN A 153 -35.62 51.74 -12.21
CA GLN A 153 -36.90 51.65 -12.88
C GLN A 153 -38.08 51.60 -11.89
N ALA A 154 -37.93 50.90 -10.76
CA ALA A 154 -38.95 50.80 -9.74
C ALA A 154 -39.19 52.10 -8.97
N GLY A 155 -38.16 53.01 -8.92
CA GLY A 155 -38.22 54.30 -8.26
C GLY A 155 -38.82 55.44 -9.13
N ARG A 156 -39.22 55.09 -10.34
CA ARG A 156 -39.91 56.02 -11.24
C ARG A 156 -41.43 55.74 -11.17
#